data_3002742c3993ad30d7985bafcb53722a
#
_entry.id   3002742c3993ad30d7985bafcb53722a
#
_cell.length_a   1.000
_cell.length_b   1.000
_cell.length_c   1.000
_cell.angle_alpha   90.00
_cell.angle_beta   90.00
_cell.angle_gamma   90.00
#
_symmetry.space_group_name_H-M   'P 1'
#
loop_
_entity.id
_entity.type
_entity.pdbx_description
1 polymer ?
#
loop_
_entity_poly.entity_id
_entity_poly.type
_entity_poly.pdbx_seq_one_letter_code
_entity_poly.pdbx_strand_id
1 'polypeptide(L)'
;MSKLTVHLVNVIKLLSLQHDNLKNISDKVVKLQFLSVFKAITNFGAVSDNVEDKISKYWLGKSVEEVIDEADVLFNQGKYLDVYELLNRLKFCNNVEVQWRIGRALFKLSCQNSINEEVRNEMIHEAYEIIMASLNTVEDSAKVHKWAAIIIDRKNGMRGLEHRVKNSEIVKNHLIKSCELDPNDVTAQYLLGRWCYEMSNITWFQRIISKLLYGDPPQSSFEEAHKYLSRAEDLHPRFYLQNTYLLGKTCLKLGQYYRAKHYFGVVGNLPVHNDYERHCAADAKKLLKRLDKYSLEKSALFYEYPFGTNE
;
A
#
# COMPACT_ATOMS: atom_id res chain seq x y z
N MET A 1 -0.19 -9.79 -41.28
CA MET A 1 -1.17 -9.99 -40.20
C MET A 1 -1.60 -11.45 -40.22
N SER A 2 -1.42 -12.19 -39.12
CA SER A 2 -1.82 -13.59 -39.07
C SER A 2 -3.35 -13.70 -39.10
N LYS A 3 -3.87 -14.78 -39.69
CA LYS A 3 -5.32 -15.07 -39.71
C LYS A 3 -5.95 -15.00 -38.31
N LEU A 4 -5.16 -15.25 -37.28
CA LEU A 4 -5.54 -15.18 -35.86
C LEU A 4 -5.84 -13.73 -35.42
N THR A 5 -5.02 -12.76 -35.85
CA THR A 5 -5.20 -11.34 -35.48
C THR A 5 -6.48 -10.77 -36.11
N VAL A 6 -6.81 -11.18 -37.31
CA VAL A 6 -8.05 -10.78 -37.99
C VAL A 6 -9.27 -11.40 -37.32
N HIS A 7 -9.17 -12.66 -36.87
CA HIS A 7 -10.25 -13.33 -36.18
C HIS A 7 -10.52 -12.72 -34.79
N LEU A 8 -9.47 -12.36 -34.07
CA LEU A 8 -9.52 -11.65 -32.79
C LEU A 8 -10.18 -10.26 -32.91
N VAL A 9 -9.79 -9.48 -33.90
CA VAL A 9 -10.40 -8.16 -34.18
C VAL A 9 -11.89 -8.31 -34.54
N ASN A 10 -12.26 -9.36 -35.27
CA ASN A 10 -13.66 -9.61 -35.61
C ASN A 10 -14.49 -10.09 -34.40
N VAL A 11 -13.92 -10.91 -33.50
CA VAL A 11 -14.57 -11.33 -32.24
C VAL A 11 -14.75 -10.12 -31.31
N ILE A 12 -13.74 -9.26 -31.21
CA ILE A 12 -13.84 -8.03 -30.40
C ILE A 12 -14.89 -7.07 -31.00
N LYS A 13 -14.96 -6.92 -32.32
CA LYS A 13 -16.03 -6.14 -33.00
C LYS A 13 -17.42 -6.73 -32.77
N LEU A 14 -17.56 -8.04 -32.83
CA LEU A 14 -18.85 -8.70 -32.54
C LEU A 14 -19.31 -8.50 -31.10
N LEU A 15 -18.39 -8.55 -30.13
CA LEU A 15 -18.66 -8.30 -28.73
C LEU A 15 -19.02 -6.84 -28.46
N SER A 16 -18.43 -5.87 -29.17
CA SER A 16 -18.76 -4.45 -29.03
C SER A 16 -20.14 -4.11 -29.62
N LEU A 17 -20.50 -4.71 -30.77
CA LEU A 17 -21.83 -4.56 -31.37
C LEU A 17 -22.95 -5.19 -30.53
N GLN A 18 -22.63 -6.24 -29.75
CA GLN A 18 -23.56 -6.81 -28.77
C GLN A 18 -23.67 -5.95 -27.50
N HIS A 19 -22.63 -5.24 -27.10
CA HIS A 19 -22.66 -4.37 -25.90
C HIS A 19 -23.66 -3.20 -26.06
N ASP A 20 -23.77 -2.62 -27.24
CA ASP A 20 -24.74 -1.55 -27.51
C ASP A 20 -26.20 -2.03 -27.49
N ASN A 21 -26.42 -3.34 -27.68
CA ASN A 21 -27.76 -3.98 -27.61
C ASN A 21 -28.09 -4.62 -26.26
N LEU A 22 -27.13 -4.71 -25.31
CA LEU A 22 -27.24 -5.50 -24.09
C LEU A 22 -27.37 -4.65 -22.81
N LYS A 23 -28.03 -3.50 -22.86
CA LYS A 23 -28.34 -2.72 -21.64
C LYS A 23 -29.12 -3.49 -20.55
N ASN A 24 -29.46 -4.77 -20.76
CA ASN A 24 -30.29 -5.58 -19.86
C ASN A 24 -29.75 -7.01 -19.55
N ILE A 25 -28.52 -7.37 -19.91
CA ILE A 25 -27.96 -8.69 -19.56
C ILE A 25 -26.89 -8.50 -18.50
N SER A 26 -27.03 -9.24 -17.40
CA SER A 26 -26.22 -9.11 -16.20
C SER A 26 -24.72 -9.08 -16.52
N ASP A 27 -23.98 -8.13 -15.93
CA ASP A 27 -22.51 -7.95 -15.93
C ASP A 27 -21.71 -9.26 -15.82
N LYS A 28 -22.31 -10.31 -15.22
CA LYS A 28 -21.72 -11.64 -15.09
C LYS A 28 -21.50 -12.37 -16.41
N VAL A 29 -22.41 -12.24 -17.36
CA VAL A 29 -22.32 -12.97 -18.65
C VAL A 29 -21.27 -12.31 -19.54
N VAL A 30 -21.21 -10.98 -19.55
CA VAL A 30 -20.18 -10.22 -20.28
C VAL A 30 -18.79 -10.50 -19.68
N LYS A 31 -18.68 -10.55 -18.34
CA LYS A 31 -17.42 -10.93 -17.65
C LYS A 31 -16.97 -12.36 -17.99
N LEU A 32 -17.88 -13.32 -18.04
CA LEU A 32 -17.55 -14.71 -18.36
C LEU A 32 -17.12 -14.89 -19.83
N GLN A 33 -17.75 -14.20 -20.76
CA GLN A 33 -17.33 -14.21 -22.17
C GLN A 33 -15.99 -13.52 -22.38
N PHE A 34 -15.74 -12.38 -21.70
CA PHE A 34 -14.45 -11.71 -21.72
C PHE A 34 -13.34 -12.57 -21.14
N LEU A 35 -13.58 -13.25 -20.01
CA LEU A 35 -12.64 -14.18 -19.39
C LEU A 35 -12.33 -15.41 -20.27
N SER A 36 -13.31 -15.92 -21.02
CA SER A 36 -13.09 -17.06 -21.92
C SER A 36 -12.24 -16.70 -23.14
N VAL A 37 -12.48 -15.51 -23.71
CA VAL A 37 -11.69 -14.99 -24.84
C VAL A 37 -10.28 -14.63 -24.39
N PHE A 38 -10.14 -14.03 -23.21
CA PHE A 38 -8.85 -13.64 -22.65
C PHE A 38 -8.01 -14.86 -22.24
N LYS A 39 -8.62 -15.89 -21.61
CA LYS A 39 -7.95 -17.18 -21.36
C LYS A 39 -7.50 -17.88 -22.64
N ALA A 40 -8.26 -17.80 -23.70
CA ALA A 40 -7.86 -18.34 -25.00
C ALA A 40 -6.65 -17.57 -25.59
N ILE A 41 -6.54 -16.25 -25.35
CA ILE A 41 -5.41 -15.44 -25.80
C ILE A 41 -4.15 -15.71 -24.97
N THR A 42 -4.28 -15.84 -23.63
CA THR A 42 -3.15 -16.06 -22.72
C THR A 42 -2.60 -17.49 -22.75
N ASN A 43 -3.44 -18.49 -23.04
CA ASN A 43 -2.99 -19.88 -23.18
C ASN A 43 -2.19 -20.15 -24.47
N PHE A 44 -2.12 -19.20 -25.41
CA PHE A 44 -1.31 -19.32 -26.63
C PHE A 44 0.09 -18.69 -26.54
N GLY A 45 0.66 -18.53 -25.36
CA GLY A 45 2.10 -18.54 -25.08
C GLY A 45 3.01 -17.52 -25.81
N ALA A 46 2.47 -16.50 -26.50
CA ALA A 46 3.25 -15.44 -27.10
C ALA A 46 2.39 -14.18 -27.30
N VAL A 47 2.06 -13.52 -26.23
CA VAL A 47 1.51 -12.15 -26.30
C VAL A 47 2.69 -11.20 -26.34
N SER A 48 3.03 -10.70 -27.53
CA SER A 48 4.00 -9.64 -27.70
C SER A 48 3.48 -8.35 -27.02
N ASP A 49 4.38 -7.51 -26.50
CA ASP A 49 4.13 -6.20 -25.82
C ASP A 49 3.13 -5.27 -26.54
N ASN A 50 2.78 -5.59 -27.77
CA ASN A 50 1.91 -4.81 -28.65
C ASN A 50 0.40 -5.10 -28.51
N VAL A 51 -0.01 -6.10 -27.70
CA VAL A 51 -1.44 -6.48 -27.59
C VAL A 51 -2.16 -5.62 -26.56
N GLU A 52 -1.51 -5.30 -25.47
CA GLU A 52 -2.05 -4.42 -24.43
C GLU A 52 -2.32 -3.02 -24.97
N ASP A 53 -1.38 -2.48 -25.75
CA ASP A 53 -1.52 -1.19 -26.42
C ASP A 53 -2.67 -1.19 -27.47
N LYS A 54 -2.85 -2.29 -28.19
CA LYS A 54 -3.97 -2.44 -29.14
C LYS A 54 -5.31 -2.47 -28.42
N ILE A 55 -5.39 -3.16 -27.29
CA ILE A 55 -6.59 -3.21 -26.44
C ILE A 55 -6.88 -1.80 -25.89
N SER A 56 -5.86 -1.12 -25.37
CA SER A 56 -5.99 0.23 -24.82
C SER A 56 -6.44 1.23 -25.87
N LYS A 57 -5.80 1.25 -27.04
CA LYS A 57 -6.18 2.12 -28.17
C LYS A 57 -7.58 1.85 -28.68
N TYR A 58 -8.01 0.58 -28.68
CA TYR A 58 -9.36 0.22 -29.08
C TYR A 58 -10.43 0.73 -28.11
N TRP A 59 -10.22 0.54 -26.79
CA TRP A 59 -11.22 0.88 -25.76
C TRP A 59 -11.16 2.33 -25.30
N LEU A 60 -9.98 2.94 -25.33
CA LEU A 60 -9.71 4.24 -24.71
C LEU A 60 -9.17 5.27 -25.70
N GLY A 61 -8.79 4.85 -26.92
CA GLY A 61 -8.17 5.72 -27.92
C GLY A 61 -6.75 6.16 -27.57
N LYS A 62 -6.15 5.60 -26.51
CA LYS A 62 -4.86 5.98 -25.92
C LYS A 62 -3.94 4.77 -25.77
N SER A 63 -2.62 5.01 -25.69
CA SER A 63 -1.66 3.97 -25.29
C SER A 63 -1.85 3.62 -23.80
N VAL A 64 -1.31 2.48 -23.38
CA VAL A 64 -1.33 2.09 -21.95
C VAL A 64 -0.57 3.10 -21.10
N GLU A 65 0.54 3.62 -21.58
CA GLU A 65 1.34 4.64 -20.90
C GLU A 65 0.54 5.93 -20.67
N GLU A 66 -0.13 6.44 -21.73
CA GLU A 66 -0.99 7.63 -21.61
C GLU A 66 -2.13 7.43 -20.61
N VAL A 67 -2.70 6.22 -20.56
CA VAL A 67 -3.75 5.87 -19.59
C VAL A 67 -3.19 5.80 -18.16
N ILE A 68 -1.99 5.29 -17.98
CA ILE A 68 -1.30 5.24 -16.69
C ILE A 68 -1.01 6.66 -16.19
N ASP A 69 -0.50 7.53 -17.04
CA ASP A 69 -0.22 8.92 -16.69
C ASP A 69 -1.49 9.67 -16.28
N GLU A 70 -2.57 9.50 -17.04
CA GLU A 70 -3.88 10.07 -16.69
C GLU A 70 -4.38 9.53 -15.34
N ALA A 71 -4.25 8.23 -15.10
CA ALA A 71 -4.64 7.62 -13.83
C ALA A 71 -3.83 8.18 -12.64
N ASP A 72 -2.53 8.45 -12.81
CA ASP A 72 -1.71 9.06 -11.76
C ASP A 72 -2.10 10.53 -11.51
N VAL A 73 -2.44 11.29 -12.55
CA VAL A 73 -2.99 12.65 -12.40
C VAL A 73 -4.32 12.63 -11.63
N LEU A 74 -5.26 11.76 -12.01
CA LEU A 74 -6.54 11.61 -11.32
C LEU A 74 -6.34 11.18 -9.86
N PHE A 75 -5.41 10.26 -9.62
CA PHE A 75 -5.09 9.82 -8.25
C PHE A 75 -4.59 10.97 -7.37
N ASN A 76 -3.70 11.81 -7.89
CA ASN A 76 -3.17 12.98 -7.18
C ASN A 76 -4.24 14.04 -6.90
N GLN A 77 -5.30 14.09 -7.72
CA GLN A 77 -6.49 14.92 -7.49
C GLN A 77 -7.48 14.30 -6.47
N GLY A 78 -7.21 13.10 -5.95
CA GLY A 78 -8.11 12.39 -5.05
C GLY A 78 -9.32 11.73 -5.72
N LYS A 79 -9.36 11.68 -7.06
CA LYS A 79 -10.45 11.11 -7.87
C LYS A 79 -10.27 9.60 -8.03
N TYR A 80 -10.33 8.88 -6.91
CA TYR A 80 -10.01 7.44 -6.89
C TYR A 80 -11.01 6.58 -7.67
N LEU A 81 -12.28 6.99 -7.74
CA LEU A 81 -13.30 6.29 -8.53
C LEU A 81 -13.00 6.42 -10.02
N ASP A 82 -12.66 7.62 -10.50
CA ASP A 82 -12.32 7.86 -11.90
C ASP A 82 -11.08 7.04 -12.29
N VAL A 83 -10.09 6.92 -11.40
CA VAL A 83 -8.92 6.04 -11.60
C VAL A 83 -9.35 4.59 -11.77
N TYR A 84 -10.24 4.10 -10.90
CA TYR A 84 -10.72 2.72 -10.99
C TYR A 84 -11.50 2.50 -12.29
N GLU A 85 -12.42 3.37 -12.65
CA GLU A 85 -13.22 3.26 -13.89
C GLU A 85 -12.35 3.29 -15.15
N LEU A 86 -11.35 4.17 -15.18
CA LEU A 86 -10.39 4.27 -16.28
C LEU A 86 -9.58 2.97 -16.45
N LEU A 87 -8.98 2.49 -15.37
CA LEU A 87 -8.06 1.34 -15.40
C LEU A 87 -8.78 -0.01 -15.42
N ASN A 88 -10.02 -0.10 -14.91
CA ASN A 88 -10.77 -1.36 -14.84
C ASN A 88 -11.00 -1.99 -16.22
N ARG A 89 -11.02 -1.18 -17.28
CA ARG A 89 -11.09 -1.65 -18.67
C ARG A 89 -9.86 -2.46 -19.09
N LEU A 90 -8.72 -2.18 -18.45
CA LEU A 90 -7.44 -2.85 -18.67
C LEU A 90 -7.10 -3.88 -17.58
N LYS A 91 -8.00 -4.14 -16.63
CA LYS A 91 -7.79 -4.99 -15.46
C LYS A 91 -7.23 -6.37 -15.78
N PHE A 92 -7.65 -6.96 -16.90
CA PHE A 92 -7.25 -8.29 -17.34
C PHE A 92 -6.06 -8.31 -18.29
N CYS A 93 -5.52 -7.14 -18.66
CA CYS A 93 -4.22 -7.06 -19.28
C CYS A 93 -3.18 -7.47 -18.24
N ASN A 94 -2.21 -8.30 -18.61
CA ASN A 94 -1.14 -8.74 -17.72
C ASN A 94 -0.13 -7.61 -17.42
N ASN A 95 -0.61 -6.37 -17.36
CA ASN A 95 0.19 -5.20 -17.09
C ASN A 95 0.21 -4.89 -15.60
N VAL A 96 1.33 -5.15 -14.97
CA VAL A 96 1.54 -4.96 -13.54
C VAL A 96 1.39 -3.49 -13.14
N GLU A 97 1.78 -2.55 -14.03
CA GLU A 97 1.65 -1.12 -13.78
C GLU A 97 0.20 -0.66 -13.72
N VAL A 98 -0.68 -1.28 -14.48
CA VAL A 98 -2.13 -1.06 -14.39
C VAL A 98 -2.68 -1.70 -13.13
N GLN A 99 -2.31 -2.95 -12.86
CA GLN A 99 -2.89 -3.76 -11.80
C GLN A 99 -2.63 -3.17 -10.40
N TRP A 100 -1.39 -2.77 -10.08
CA TRP A 100 -1.13 -2.20 -8.76
C TRP A 100 -1.82 -0.84 -8.56
N ARG A 101 -2.03 -0.06 -9.64
CA ARG A 101 -2.77 1.20 -9.56
C ARG A 101 -4.26 0.98 -9.29
N ILE A 102 -4.85 -0.06 -9.87
CA ILE A 102 -6.23 -0.47 -9.54
C ILE A 102 -6.31 -0.86 -8.05
N GLY A 103 -5.39 -1.72 -7.57
CA GLY A 103 -5.33 -2.09 -6.16
C GLY A 103 -5.20 -0.89 -5.23
N ARG A 104 -4.35 0.09 -5.59
CA ARG A 104 -4.20 1.38 -4.89
C ARG A 104 -5.50 2.18 -4.85
N ALA A 105 -6.18 2.29 -5.98
CA ALA A 105 -7.42 3.05 -6.09
C ALA A 105 -8.55 2.43 -5.24
N LEU A 106 -8.73 1.11 -5.35
CA LEU A 106 -9.70 0.36 -4.55
C LEU A 106 -9.43 0.48 -3.04
N PHE A 107 -8.17 0.40 -2.63
CA PHE A 107 -7.80 0.62 -1.23
C PHE A 107 -8.18 2.04 -0.76
N LYS A 108 -7.87 3.07 -1.56
CA LYS A 108 -8.22 4.46 -1.22
C LYS A 108 -9.72 4.71 -1.17
N LEU A 109 -10.48 4.13 -2.10
CA LEU A 109 -11.95 4.16 -2.09
C LEU A 109 -12.49 3.51 -0.81
N SER A 110 -11.98 2.33 -0.44
CA SER A 110 -12.41 1.62 0.77
C SER A 110 -12.16 2.40 2.06
N CYS A 111 -11.27 3.39 2.05
CA CYS A 111 -10.99 4.24 3.21
C CYS A 111 -11.94 5.43 3.35
N GLN A 112 -12.83 5.70 2.38
CA GLN A 112 -13.77 6.81 2.44
C GLN A 112 -14.89 6.52 3.44
N ASN A 113 -15.27 7.53 4.22
CA ASN A 113 -16.31 7.40 5.25
C ASN A 113 -17.71 7.13 4.68
N SER A 114 -17.96 7.54 3.43
CA SER A 114 -19.22 7.33 2.72
C SER A 114 -19.46 5.88 2.29
N ILE A 115 -18.43 5.03 2.30
CA ILE A 115 -18.52 3.64 1.86
C ILE A 115 -18.96 2.76 3.02
N ASN A 116 -20.06 2.00 2.81
CA ASN A 116 -20.53 1.02 3.78
C ASN A 116 -19.55 -0.16 3.92
N GLU A 117 -19.72 -0.96 4.97
CA GLU A 117 -18.78 -2.03 5.30
C GLU A 117 -18.79 -3.16 4.27
N GLU A 118 -19.92 -3.51 3.71
CA GLU A 118 -20.05 -4.57 2.72
C GLU A 118 -19.29 -4.23 1.44
N VAL A 119 -19.56 -3.06 0.86
CA VAL A 119 -18.86 -2.56 -0.34
C VAL A 119 -17.36 -2.37 -0.06
N ARG A 120 -16.98 -1.92 1.14
CA ARG A 120 -15.57 -1.83 1.56
C ARG A 120 -14.89 -3.20 1.53
N ASN A 121 -15.58 -4.23 2.00
CA ASN A 121 -15.06 -5.61 2.02
C ASN A 121 -14.86 -6.14 0.60
N GLU A 122 -15.82 -5.88 -0.29
CA GLU A 122 -15.72 -6.25 -1.70
C GLU A 122 -14.55 -5.54 -2.40
N MET A 123 -14.39 -4.23 -2.19
CA MET A 123 -13.27 -3.46 -2.75
C MET A 123 -11.90 -4.00 -2.29
N ILE A 124 -11.76 -4.33 -1.01
CA ILE A 124 -10.51 -4.90 -0.48
C ILE A 124 -10.29 -6.32 -1.00
N HIS A 125 -11.34 -7.10 -1.16
CA HIS A 125 -11.22 -8.44 -1.74
C HIS A 125 -10.76 -8.36 -3.20
N GLU A 126 -11.38 -7.51 -4.01
CA GLU A 126 -10.98 -7.30 -5.40
C GLU A 126 -9.53 -6.79 -5.51
N ALA A 127 -9.15 -5.80 -4.68
CA ALA A 127 -7.78 -5.30 -4.63
C ALA A 127 -6.78 -6.42 -4.30
N TYR A 128 -7.12 -7.31 -3.37
CA TYR A 128 -6.29 -8.44 -2.99
C TYR A 128 -6.09 -9.42 -4.17
N GLU A 129 -7.16 -9.81 -4.85
CA GLU A 129 -7.06 -10.74 -5.98
C GLU A 129 -6.19 -10.17 -7.11
N ILE A 130 -6.33 -8.88 -7.43
CA ILE A 130 -5.54 -8.21 -8.45
C ILE A 130 -4.05 -8.16 -8.07
N ILE A 131 -3.74 -7.79 -6.82
CA ILE A 131 -2.36 -7.68 -6.37
C ILE A 131 -1.69 -9.05 -6.26
N MET A 132 -2.41 -10.08 -5.81
CA MET A 132 -1.88 -11.45 -5.77
C MET A 132 -1.61 -11.99 -7.18
N ALA A 133 -2.48 -11.67 -8.15
CA ALA A 133 -2.22 -12.00 -9.55
C ALA A 133 -0.98 -11.28 -10.09
N SER A 134 -0.77 -10.01 -9.72
CA SER A 134 0.42 -9.23 -10.11
C SER A 134 1.71 -9.83 -9.55
N LEU A 135 1.71 -10.31 -8.30
CA LEU A 135 2.87 -10.97 -7.68
C LEU A 135 3.26 -12.26 -8.39
N ASN A 136 2.29 -13.00 -8.94
CA ASN A 136 2.55 -14.21 -9.72
C ASN A 136 3.15 -13.90 -11.11
N THR A 137 3.00 -12.66 -11.59
CA THR A 137 3.49 -12.24 -12.90
C THR A 137 4.88 -11.62 -12.82
N VAL A 138 5.13 -10.78 -11.79
CA VAL A 138 6.40 -10.07 -11.59
C VAL A 138 6.78 -10.09 -10.11
N GLU A 139 7.86 -10.78 -9.79
CA GLU A 139 8.36 -10.90 -8.41
C GLU A 139 9.18 -9.69 -7.94
N ASP A 140 9.70 -8.87 -8.85
CA ASP A 140 10.64 -7.79 -8.56
C ASP A 140 10.04 -6.39 -8.76
N SER A 141 8.78 -6.19 -8.40
CA SER A 141 8.15 -4.87 -8.41
C SER A 141 7.98 -4.31 -6.98
N ALA A 142 8.76 -3.28 -6.64
CA ALA A 142 8.66 -2.60 -5.34
C ALA A 142 7.23 -2.10 -5.06
N LYS A 143 6.55 -1.59 -6.08
CA LYS A 143 5.19 -1.05 -5.97
C LYS A 143 4.18 -2.14 -5.65
N VAL A 144 4.29 -3.30 -6.33
CA VAL A 144 3.41 -4.45 -6.07
C VAL A 144 3.62 -4.96 -4.65
N HIS A 145 4.86 -5.16 -4.20
CA HIS A 145 5.16 -5.59 -2.84
C HIS A 145 4.63 -4.61 -1.79
N LYS A 146 4.80 -3.30 -1.99
CA LYS A 146 4.23 -2.29 -1.09
C LYS A 146 2.72 -2.41 -0.97
N TRP A 147 2.02 -2.48 -2.11
CA TRP A 147 0.56 -2.57 -2.11
C TRP A 147 0.06 -3.93 -1.64
N ALA A 148 0.80 -5.02 -1.87
CA ALA A 148 0.52 -6.32 -1.28
C ALA A 148 0.52 -6.23 0.25
N ALA A 149 1.56 -5.66 0.86
CA ALA A 149 1.62 -5.50 2.31
C ALA A 149 0.42 -4.72 2.87
N ILE A 150 0.08 -3.57 2.24
CA ILE A 150 -1.03 -2.71 2.67
C ILE A 150 -2.37 -3.44 2.59
N ILE A 151 -2.62 -4.12 1.47
CA ILE A 151 -3.91 -4.78 1.20
C ILE A 151 -4.05 -6.05 2.02
N ILE A 152 -2.98 -6.83 2.20
CA ILE A 152 -2.97 -8.03 3.06
C ILE A 152 -3.25 -7.63 4.51
N ASP A 153 -2.57 -6.61 5.06
CA ASP A 153 -2.83 -6.14 6.43
C ASP A 153 -4.28 -5.67 6.59
N ARG A 154 -4.80 -4.93 5.62
CA ARG A 154 -6.19 -4.46 5.66
C ARG A 154 -7.19 -5.61 5.61
N LYS A 155 -7.04 -6.54 4.67
CA LYS A 155 -7.92 -7.71 4.52
C LYS A 155 -7.93 -8.57 5.79
N ASN A 156 -6.75 -8.80 6.37
CA ASN A 156 -6.64 -9.59 7.60
C ASN A 156 -7.19 -8.84 8.82
N GLY A 157 -6.99 -7.53 8.91
CA GLY A 157 -7.57 -6.70 9.97
C GLY A 157 -9.09 -6.72 9.98
N MET A 158 -9.74 -6.80 8.81
CA MET A 158 -11.20 -6.93 8.69
C MET A 158 -11.73 -8.30 9.16
N ARG A 159 -10.89 -9.33 9.08
CA ARG A 159 -11.21 -10.70 9.56
C ARG A 159 -10.95 -10.89 11.05
N GLY A 160 -10.39 -9.87 11.71
CA GLY A 160 -10.11 -9.87 13.13
C GLY A 160 -8.64 -10.02 13.50
N LEU A 161 -8.37 -9.87 14.79
CA LEU A 161 -7.00 -9.83 15.33
C LEU A 161 -6.21 -11.13 15.06
N GLU A 162 -6.86 -12.28 15.15
CA GLU A 162 -6.22 -13.58 14.87
C GLU A 162 -5.62 -13.62 13.46
N HIS A 163 -6.42 -13.29 12.46
CA HIS A 163 -5.96 -13.29 11.07
C HIS A 163 -4.85 -12.27 10.84
N ARG A 164 -4.94 -11.11 11.49
CA ARG A 164 -3.91 -10.07 11.38
C ARG A 164 -2.58 -10.52 11.98
N VAL A 165 -2.60 -11.15 13.15
CA VAL A 165 -1.39 -11.68 13.80
C VAL A 165 -0.76 -12.79 12.98
N LYS A 166 -1.55 -13.79 12.55
CA LYS A 166 -1.05 -14.92 11.75
C LYS A 166 -0.40 -14.51 10.43
N ASN A 167 -0.86 -13.41 9.82
CA ASN A 167 -0.35 -12.93 8.53
C ASN A 167 0.61 -11.74 8.64
N SER A 168 0.94 -11.31 9.86
CA SER A 168 1.79 -10.12 10.04
C SER A 168 3.23 -10.31 9.55
N GLU A 169 3.75 -11.55 9.57
CA GLU A 169 5.07 -11.87 9.00
C GLU A 169 5.07 -11.76 7.48
N ILE A 170 4.01 -12.16 6.82
CA ILE A 170 3.85 -12.00 5.36
C ILE A 170 3.88 -10.52 5.00
N VAL A 171 3.18 -9.68 5.78
CA VAL A 171 3.18 -8.22 5.60
C VAL A 171 4.60 -7.66 5.74
N LYS A 172 5.35 -8.09 6.77
CA LYS A 172 6.76 -7.70 6.97
C LYS A 172 7.62 -8.02 5.76
N ASN A 173 7.53 -9.27 5.28
CA ASN A 173 8.36 -9.74 4.18
C ASN A 173 8.12 -8.95 2.89
N HIS A 174 6.86 -8.63 2.59
CA HIS A 174 6.54 -7.77 1.46
C HIS A 174 7.06 -6.33 1.64
N LEU A 175 7.00 -5.77 2.85
CA LEU A 175 7.57 -4.44 3.12
C LEU A 175 9.10 -4.43 3.00
N ILE A 176 9.79 -5.47 3.50
CA ILE A 176 11.24 -5.62 3.35
C ILE A 176 11.60 -5.69 1.87
N LYS A 177 10.95 -6.58 1.11
CA LYS A 177 11.22 -6.72 -0.33
C LYS A 177 10.96 -5.40 -1.08
N SER A 178 9.91 -4.67 -0.73
CA SER A 178 9.64 -3.35 -1.31
C SER A 178 10.76 -2.35 -1.02
N CYS A 179 11.28 -2.30 0.21
CA CYS A 179 12.38 -1.41 0.59
C CYS A 179 13.72 -1.83 -0.02
N GLU A 180 13.94 -3.12 -0.29
CA GLU A 180 15.13 -3.63 -0.97
C GLU A 180 15.11 -3.23 -2.46
N LEU A 181 13.97 -3.36 -3.12
CA LEU A 181 13.79 -3.04 -4.53
C LEU A 181 13.76 -1.52 -4.79
N ASP A 182 13.20 -0.73 -3.88
CA ASP A 182 13.19 0.74 -3.94
C ASP A 182 13.50 1.34 -2.57
N PRO A 183 14.79 1.50 -2.23
CA PRO A 183 15.23 2.07 -0.96
C PRO A 183 14.83 3.53 -0.74
N ASN A 184 14.36 4.21 -1.80
CA ASN A 184 13.96 5.62 -1.77
C ASN A 184 12.44 5.81 -1.70
N ASP A 185 11.65 4.73 -1.64
CA ASP A 185 10.20 4.85 -1.42
C ASP A 185 9.90 5.21 0.06
N VAL A 186 9.64 6.49 0.29
CA VAL A 186 9.33 7.06 1.63
C VAL A 186 8.19 6.31 2.32
N THR A 187 7.16 5.94 1.55
CA THR A 187 5.98 5.25 2.09
C THR A 187 6.33 3.83 2.55
N ALA A 188 7.12 3.09 1.77
CA ALA A 188 7.55 1.74 2.12
C ALA A 188 8.42 1.76 3.40
N GLN A 189 9.38 2.70 3.49
CA GLN A 189 10.22 2.91 4.67
C GLN A 189 9.36 3.23 5.90
N TYR A 190 8.43 4.17 5.79
CA TYR A 190 7.51 4.51 6.87
C TYR A 190 6.66 3.31 7.33
N LEU A 191 6.09 2.56 6.38
CA LEU A 191 5.24 1.40 6.71
C LEU A 191 6.03 0.30 7.41
N LEU A 192 7.25 0.01 6.97
CA LEU A 192 8.11 -0.98 7.61
C LEU A 192 8.53 -0.52 9.02
N GLY A 193 8.93 0.75 9.16
CA GLY A 193 9.26 1.32 10.46
C GLY A 193 8.09 1.33 11.44
N ARG A 194 6.89 1.65 10.95
CA ARG A 194 5.65 1.56 11.73
C ARG A 194 5.36 0.12 12.16
N TRP A 195 5.49 -0.83 11.25
CA TRP A 195 5.32 -2.25 11.57
C TRP A 195 6.31 -2.70 12.67
N CYS A 196 7.59 -2.35 12.52
CA CYS A 196 8.61 -2.64 13.53
C CYS A 196 8.26 -2.03 14.90
N TYR A 197 7.81 -0.78 14.92
CA TYR A 197 7.38 -0.11 16.15
C TYR A 197 6.19 -0.83 16.81
N GLU A 198 5.16 -1.16 16.04
CA GLU A 198 3.96 -1.84 16.55
C GLU A 198 4.32 -3.20 17.17
N MET A 199 5.15 -3.99 16.51
CA MET A 199 5.60 -5.31 17.01
C MET A 199 6.49 -5.20 18.26
N SER A 200 7.39 -4.21 18.31
CA SER A 200 8.25 -3.96 19.48
C SER A 200 7.47 -3.44 20.69
N ASN A 201 6.36 -2.75 20.43
CA ASN A 201 5.53 -2.16 21.50
C ASN A 201 4.52 -3.14 22.11
N ILE A 202 4.41 -4.37 21.59
CA ILE A 202 3.60 -5.43 22.18
C ILE A 202 4.17 -5.78 23.55
N THR A 203 3.37 -5.65 24.60
CA THR A 203 3.79 -6.00 25.97
C THR A 203 4.01 -7.51 26.11
N TRP A 204 4.87 -7.92 27.07
CA TRP A 204 5.12 -9.34 27.32
C TRP A 204 3.83 -10.12 27.59
N PHE A 205 2.87 -9.52 28.31
CA PHE A 205 1.58 -10.13 28.59
C PHE A 205 0.72 -10.31 27.34
N GLN A 206 0.64 -9.29 26.49
CA GLN A 206 -0.02 -9.39 25.20
C GLN A 206 0.63 -10.44 24.30
N ARG A 207 1.96 -10.56 24.36
CA ARG A 207 2.72 -11.57 23.61
C ARG A 207 2.39 -12.99 24.08
N ILE A 208 2.29 -13.21 25.38
CA ILE A 208 1.87 -14.52 25.95
C ILE A 208 0.45 -14.87 25.49
N ILE A 209 -0.50 -13.92 25.61
CA ILE A 209 -1.88 -14.13 25.15
C ILE A 209 -1.93 -14.43 23.66
N SER A 210 -1.22 -13.65 22.86
CA SER A 210 -1.14 -13.88 21.41
C SER A 210 -0.60 -15.26 21.09
N LYS A 211 0.49 -15.67 21.75
CA LYS A 211 1.11 -16.99 21.57
C LYS A 211 0.15 -18.12 21.91
N LEU A 212 -0.62 -17.96 22.98
CA LEU A 212 -1.58 -18.97 23.44
C LEU A 212 -2.78 -19.11 22.50
N LEU A 213 -3.27 -17.99 21.96
CA LEU A 213 -4.51 -17.97 21.19
C LEU A 213 -4.29 -18.03 19.67
N TYR A 214 -3.21 -17.41 19.18
CA TYR A 214 -3.05 -17.13 17.74
C TYR A 214 -1.70 -17.56 17.18
N GLY A 215 -0.73 -17.90 18.01
CA GLY A 215 0.65 -18.18 17.67
C GLY A 215 1.61 -17.05 18.06
N ASP A 216 2.91 -17.33 17.96
CA ASP A 216 3.95 -16.35 18.31
C ASP A 216 3.84 -15.11 17.39
N PRO A 217 3.63 -13.91 17.96
CA PRO A 217 3.67 -12.70 17.16
C PRO A 217 5.10 -12.45 16.66
N PRO A 218 5.29 -11.92 15.44
CA PRO A 218 6.60 -11.61 14.92
C PRO A 218 7.39 -10.70 15.85
N GLN A 219 8.71 -10.83 15.77
CA GLN A 219 9.60 -10.02 16.59
C GLN A 219 10.16 -8.86 15.77
N SER A 220 10.41 -7.75 16.45
CA SER A 220 11.13 -6.59 15.96
C SER A 220 11.70 -5.81 17.15
N SER A 221 12.47 -4.77 16.87
CA SER A 221 13.06 -3.91 17.88
C SER A 221 12.77 -2.43 17.63
N PHE A 222 12.91 -1.61 18.65
CA PHE A 222 12.78 -0.15 18.48
C PHE A 222 13.93 0.43 17.66
N GLU A 223 15.09 -0.21 17.62
CA GLU A 223 16.24 0.11 16.79
C GLU A 223 15.90 -0.09 15.31
N GLU A 224 15.28 -1.23 14.95
CA GLU A 224 14.79 -1.47 13.59
C GLU A 224 13.73 -0.44 13.21
N ALA A 225 12.78 -0.14 14.09
CA ALA A 225 11.79 0.89 13.86
C ALA A 225 12.44 2.26 13.61
N HIS A 226 13.43 2.64 14.44
CA HIS A 226 14.17 3.89 14.28
C HIS A 226 14.88 3.96 12.94
N LYS A 227 15.56 2.88 12.52
CA LYS A 227 16.27 2.80 11.23
C LYS A 227 15.36 3.18 10.06
N TYR A 228 14.21 2.54 9.95
CA TYR A 228 13.31 2.74 8.81
C TYR A 228 12.54 4.06 8.89
N LEU A 229 12.09 4.47 10.09
CA LEU A 229 11.41 5.76 10.27
C LEU A 229 12.35 6.94 10.02
N SER A 230 13.61 6.85 10.47
CA SER A 230 14.63 7.86 10.17
C SER A 230 14.92 7.94 8.69
N ARG A 231 15.05 6.79 8.01
CA ARG A 231 15.25 6.77 6.56
C ARG A 231 14.11 7.46 5.82
N ALA A 232 12.86 7.23 6.24
CA ALA A 232 11.69 7.91 5.65
C ALA A 232 11.75 9.44 5.89
N GLU A 233 12.19 9.89 7.07
CA GLU A 233 12.34 11.29 7.40
C GLU A 233 13.48 11.95 6.63
N ASP A 234 14.60 11.25 6.44
CA ASP A 234 15.77 11.72 5.67
C ASP A 234 15.44 11.88 4.19
N LEU A 235 14.68 10.95 3.62
CA LEU A 235 14.28 10.99 2.21
C LEU A 235 13.32 12.15 1.92
N HIS A 236 12.38 12.41 2.81
CA HIS A 236 11.42 13.50 2.65
C HIS A 236 11.02 14.06 4.02
N PRO A 237 11.75 15.03 4.53
CA PRO A 237 11.53 15.58 5.86
C PRO A 237 10.10 16.11 6.04
N ARG A 238 9.45 15.70 7.11
CA ARG A 238 8.11 16.17 7.52
C ARG A 238 6.99 15.84 6.53
N PHE A 239 7.22 14.89 5.62
CA PHE A 239 6.19 14.49 4.64
C PHE A 239 5.00 13.82 5.30
N TYR A 240 5.25 12.93 6.27
CA TYR A 240 4.21 12.30 7.06
C TYR A 240 4.32 12.74 8.52
N LEU A 241 3.35 13.50 9.02
CA LEU A 241 3.25 13.85 10.43
C LEU A 241 3.32 12.59 11.32
N GLN A 242 2.70 11.51 10.89
CA GLN A 242 2.72 10.23 11.59
C GLN A 242 4.13 9.63 11.68
N ASN A 243 4.99 9.81 10.66
CA ASN A 243 6.37 9.34 10.71
C ASN A 243 7.17 10.08 11.77
N THR A 244 7.13 11.41 11.74
CA THR A 244 7.81 12.26 12.72
C THR A 244 7.31 11.99 14.16
N TYR A 245 6.00 11.77 14.33
CA TYR A 245 5.42 11.36 15.61
C TYR A 245 5.93 10.01 16.09
N LEU A 246 5.96 8.99 15.22
CA LEU A 246 6.47 7.66 15.57
C LEU A 246 7.98 7.68 15.86
N LEU A 247 8.76 8.51 15.16
CA LEU A 247 10.17 8.74 15.50
C LEU A 247 10.31 9.27 16.92
N GLY A 248 9.53 10.27 17.30
CA GLY A 248 9.53 10.78 18.67
C GLY A 248 9.22 9.70 19.71
N LYS A 249 8.22 8.87 19.43
CA LYS A 249 7.86 7.74 20.31
C LYS A 249 8.94 6.66 20.35
N THR A 250 9.56 6.35 19.23
CA THR A 250 10.65 5.38 19.13
C THR A 250 11.87 5.86 19.91
N CYS A 251 12.27 7.13 19.74
CA CYS A 251 13.34 7.75 20.51
C CYS A 251 13.05 7.70 22.03
N LEU A 252 11.79 7.95 22.42
CA LEU A 252 11.38 7.85 23.83
C LEU A 252 11.57 6.44 24.38
N LYS A 253 11.24 5.40 23.59
CA LYS A 253 11.43 3.99 23.97
C LYS A 253 12.91 3.59 24.06
N LEU A 254 13.75 4.21 23.25
CA LEU A 254 15.22 4.02 23.24
C LEU A 254 15.95 4.87 24.29
N GLY A 255 15.24 5.65 25.12
CA GLY A 255 15.86 6.53 26.09
C GLY A 255 16.46 7.81 25.50
N GLN A 256 16.27 8.07 24.23
CA GLN A 256 16.77 9.24 23.51
C GLN A 256 15.85 10.45 23.73
N TYR A 257 15.77 10.95 24.95
CA TYR A 257 14.77 11.92 25.37
C TYR A 257 14.90 13.27 24.66
N TYR A 258 16.14 13.72 24.35
CA TYR A 258 16.36 14.96 23.64
C TYR A 258 15.84 14.90 22.19
N ARG A 259 16.12 13.81 21.47
CA ARG A 259 15.58 13.58 20.13
C ARG A 259 14.07 13.44 20.16
N ALA A 260 13.51 12.70 21.14
CA ALA A 260 12.08 12.60 21.34
C ALA A 260 11.41 13.97 21.50
N LYS A 261 12.02 14.85 22.35
CA LYS A 261 11.56 16.24 22.56
C LYS A 261 11.57 17.03 21.26
N HIS A 262 12.65 16.91 20.46
CA HIS A 262 12.76 17.55 19.16
C HIS A 262 11.62 17.13 18.22
N TYR A 263 11.43 15.83 18.01
CA TYR A 263 10.39 15.33 17.09
C TYR A 263 8.98 15.70 17.54
N PHE A 264 8.66 15.61 18.82
CA PHE A 264 7.37 16.06 19.33
C PHE A 264 7.15 17.56 19.17
N GLY A 265 8.20 18.36 19.30
CA GLY A 265 8.17 19.80 19.02
C GLY A 265 7.87 20.08 17.55
N VAL A 266 8.50 19.34 16.64
CA VAL A 266 8.22 19.42 15.18
C VAL A 266 6.76 19.08 14.90
N VAL A 267 6.26 17.94 15.41
CA VAL A 267 4.85 17.50 15.22
C VAL A 267 3.86 18.55 15.71
N GLY A 268 4.17 19.23 16.81
CA GLY A 268 3.29 20.28 17.37
C GLY A 268 3.08 21.48 16.45
N ASN A 269 3.98 21.69 15.48
CA ASN A 269 3.97 22.81 14.53
C ASN A 269 3.59 22.39 13.09
N LEU A 270 3.37 21.11 12.82
CA LEU A 270 2.96 20.65 11.50
C LEU A 270 1.46 20.86 11.26
N PRO A 271 1.06 21.13 10.01
CA PRO A 271 -0.36 21.19 9.65
C PRO A 271 -1.02 19.83 9.85
N VAL A 272 -2.29 19.84 10.25
CA VAL A 272 -3.10 18.65 10.53
C VAL A 272 -4.20 18.56 9.49
N HIS A 273 -4.25 17.44 8.75
CA HIS A 273 -5.17 17.26 7.63
C HIS A 273 -6.33 16.29 7.93
N ASN A 274 -6.21 15.47 8.98
CA ASN A 274 -7.21 14.47 9.32
C ASN A 274 -7.26 14.23 10.84
N ASP A 275 -8.28 13.48 11.29
CA ASP A 275 -8.51 13.19 12.70
C ASP A 275 -7.39 12.39 13.35
N TYR A 276 -6.78 11.47 12.62
CA TYR A 276 -5.66 10.68 13.10
C TYR A 276 -4.42 11.56 13.36
N GLU A 277 -4.12 12.46 12.45
CA GLU A 277 -3.03 13.44 12.64
C GLU A 277 -3.32 14.38 13.81
N ARG A 278 -4.57 14.80 13.98
CA ARG A 278 -4.99 15.60 15.13
C ARG A 278 -4.74 14.86 16.45
N HIS A 279 -5.02 13.56 16.48
CA HIS A 279 -4.74 12.73 17.64
C HIS A 279 -3.23 12.61 17.91
N CYS A 280 -2.42 12.37 16.89
CA CYS A 280 -0.96 12.32 16.99
C CYS A 280 -0.38 13.63 17.51
N ALA A 281 -0.83 14.77 16.98
CA ALA A 281 -0.38 16.11 17.43
C ALA A 281 -0.78 16.40 18.89
N ALA A 282 -1.98 16.00 19.29
CA ALA A 282 -2.44 16.18 20.68
C ALA A 282 -1.64 15.31 21.64
N ASP A 283 -1.32 14.07 21.29
CA ASP A 283 -0.50 13.17 22.11
C ASP A 283 0.95 13.65 22.17
N ALA A 284 1.52 14.10 21.06
CA ALA A 284 2.85 14.71 21.02
C ALA A 284 2.98 15.89 21.98
N LYS A 285 1.98 16.79 22.02
CA LYS A 285 1.95 17.92 22.98
C LYS A 285 1.93 17.45 24.45
N LYS A 286 1.20 16.37 24.76
CA LYS A 286 1.19 15.79 26.11
C LYS A 286 2.55 15.20 26.48
N LEU A 287 3.16 14.48 25.54
CA LEU A 287 4.49 13.87 25.73
C LEU A 287 5.57 14.94 25.87
N LEU A 288 5.49 16.02 25.10
CA LEU A 288 6.40 17.16 25.20
C LEU A 288 6.36 17.79 26.60
N LYS A 289 5.16 18.07 27.15
CA LYS A 289 4.99 18.60 28.51
C LYS A 289 5.57 17.65 29.60
N ARG A 290 5.52 16.35 29.36
CA ARG A 290 6.13 15.36 30.28
C ARG A 290 7.65 15.42 30.22
N LEU A 291 8.24 15.66 29.06
CA LEU A 291 9.67 15.78 28.85
C LEU A 291 10.23 17.11 29.35
N ASP A 292 9.42 18.16 29.44
CA ASP A 292 9.84 19.46 30.00
C ASP A 292 10.20 19.40 31.51
N LYS A 293 9.78 18.33 32.21
CA LYS A 293 10.21 18.09 33.59
C LYS A 293 11.68 17.72 33.71
N TYR A 294 12.30 17.28 32.64
CA TYR A 294 13.71 16.90 32.60
C TYR A 294 14.51 18.07 32.02
N SER A 295 15.55 18.48 32.73
CA SER A 295 16.55 19.41 32.18
C SER A 295 17.38 18.67 31.14
N LEU A 296 16.93 18.72 29.89
CA LEU A 296 17.62 18.08 28.77
C LEU A 296 18.57 19.08 28.13
N GLU A 297 19.86 18.96 28.44
CA GLU A 297 20.89 19.76 27.81
C GLU A 297 21.18 19.34 26.38
N LYS A 298 21.64 20.29 25.55
CA LYS A 298 22.04 19.99 24.16
C LYS A 298 23.17 18.94 24.08
N SER A 299 24.02 18.89 25.08
CA SER A 299 25.08 17.86 25.21
C SER A 299 24.54 16.44 25.21
N ALA A 300 23.31 16.20 25.66
CA ALA A 300 22.68 14.88 25.60
C ALA A 300 22.55 14.32 24.19
N LEU A 301 22.48 15.20 23.16
CA LEU A 301 22.49 14.76 21.75
C LEU A 301 23.77 13.99 21.36
N PHE A 302 24.89 14.33 21.95
CA PHE A 302 26.19 13.72 21.62
C PHE A 302 26.45 12.42 22.40
N TYR A 303 25.69 12.19 23.49
CA TYR A 303 25.74 10.95 24.26
C TYR A 303 24.71 9.92 23.82
N GLU A 304 23.75 10.31 22.97
CA GLU A 304 22.84 9.36 22.34
C GLU A 304 23.63 8.59 21.28
N TYR A 305 23.91 7.33 21.54
CA TYR A 305 24.71 6.44 20.71
C TYR A 305 24.40 6.62 19.22
N PRO A 306 25.43 6.84 18.39
CA PRO A 306 25.27 6.68 16.97
C PRO A 306 24.90 5.21 16.71
N PHE A 307 23.75 4.98 16.10
CA PHE A 307 23.36 3.65 15.71
C PHE A 307 24.38 3.08 14.72
N GLY A 308 25.00 1.99 15.11
CA GLY A 308 25.72 1.11 14.20
C GLY A 308 27.08 1.58 13.77
N THR A 309 28.04 1.50 14.68
CA THR A 309 29.38 1.01 14.35
C THR A 309 29.51 -0.34 15.04
N ASN A 310 28.91 -1.38 14.45
CA ASN A 310 29.44 -2.73 14.63
C ASN A 310 30.56 -2.84 13.60
N GLU A 311 31.81 -2.71 14.09
CA GLU A 311 32.93 -3.34 13.47
C GLU A 311 32.77 -4.87 13.48
#